data_fe7da09b8431a4efd67b78b74b2b4ee6
#
_entry.id   fe7da09b8431a4efd67b78b74b2b4ee6
#
_cell.length_a   1.000
_cell.length_b   1.000
_cell.length_c   1.000
_cell.angle_alpha   90.00
_cell.angle_beta   90.00
_cell.angle_gamma   90.00
#
_symmetry.space_group_name_H-M   'P 1'
#
loop_
_entity.id
_entity.type
_entity.pdbx_description
1 polymer ?
#
loop_
_entity_poly.entity_id
_entity_poly.type
_entity_poly.pdbx_seq_one_letter_code
_entity_poly.pdbx_strand_id
1 'polypeptide(L)'
;LCDRRQRQMCIRDRDQGAREGNYLESSATALFVYTLAKAINKGYIGNEYIGPTRKAFDGMVNTFTRLEEDGSYTITNCCAVAGLGGDSKRYRDGSFEYYIGEPVIENDPKSVGSFILAAIEFENLTAKSN
;
A
#
# COMPACT_ATOMS: atom_id res chain seq x y z
N LEU A 1 -6.82 22.24 2.35
CA LEU A 1 -7.73 21.55 3.26
C LEU A 1 -7.98 20.14 2.70
N CYS A 2 -7.28 19.15 3.27
CA CYS A 2 -7.71 17.77 3.05
C CYS A 2 -9.16 17.66 3.50
N ASP A 3 -10.06 17.36 2.57
CA ASP A 3 -11.46 17.08 2.88
C ASP A 3 -11.53 16.04 4.02
N ARG A 4 -12.43 16.23 4.97
CA ARG A 4 -12.65 15.29 6.08
C ARG A 4 -12.84 13.85 5.60
N ARG A 5 -13.34 13.65 4.39
CA ARG A 5 -13.59 12.35 3.76
C ARG A 5 -12.29 11.65 3.31
N GLN A 6 -11.30 12.41 2.81
CA GLN A 6 -9.97 11.86 2.54
C GLN A 6 -9.27 11.42 3.84
N ARG A 7 -9.47 12.17 4.94
CA ARG A 7 -9.02 11.74 6.27
C ARG A 7 -9.71 10.47 6.74
N GLN A 8 -10.99 10.28 6.42
CA GLN A 8 -11.73 9.07 6.75
C GLN A 8 -11.19 7.84 6.01
N MET A 9 -10.73 7.96 4.77
CA MET A 9 -10.07 6.87 4.05
C MET A 9 -8.73 6.48 4.68
N CYS A 10 -7.92 7.44 5.12
CA CYS A 10 -6.67 7.18 5.84
C CYS A 10 -6.91 6.65 7.26
N ILE A 11 -7.95 7.13 7.95
CA ILE A 11 -8.35 6.70 9.30
C ILE A 11 -8.89 5.26 9.28
N ARG A 12 -9.60 4.87 8.23
CA ARG A 12 -10.13 3.53 8.06
C ARG A 12 -9.07 2.44 8.14
N ASP A 13 -7.92 2.64 7.52
CA ASP A 13 -6.82 1.69 7.55
C ASP A 13 -6.16 1.61 8.94
N ARG A 14 -6.29 2.67 9.74
CA ARG A 14 -5.79 2.72 11.11
C ARG A 14 -6.77 2.15 12.14
N ASP A 15 -8.02 2.61 12.10
CA ASP A 15 -8.97 2.41 13.20
C ASP A 15 -9.99 1.30 12.91
N GLN A 16 -10.11 0.87 11.66
CA GLN A 16 -11.09 -0.11 11.21
C GLN A 16 -10.47 -1.31 10.49
N GLY A 17 -9.17 -1.55 10.68
CA GLY A 17 -8.45 -2.65 10.05
C GLY A 17 -9.06 -4.03 10.31
N ALA A 18 -9.65 -4.22 11.50
CA ALA A 18 -10.33 -5.46 11.89
C ALA A 18 -11.83 -5.50 11.55
N ARG A 19 -12.38 -4.44 10.92
CA ARG A 19 -13.81 -4.40 10.57
C ARG A 19 -14.10 -5.42 9.49
N GLU A 20 -15.22 -6.14 9.62
CA GLU A 20 -15.68 -7.13 8.65
C GLU A 20 -15.77 -6.52 7.24
N GLY A 21 -15.28 -7.26 6.25
CA GLY A 21 -15.21 -6.82 4.85
C GLY A 21 -13.97 -5.98 4.50
N ASN A 22 -13.19 -5.52 5.49
CA ASN A 22 -11.94 -4.84 5.20
C ASN A 22 -10.86 -5.84 4.72
N TYR A 23 -9.91 -5.35 3.92
CA TYR A 23 -8.84 -6.17 3.36
C TYR A 23 -7.50 -5.43 3.38
N LEU A 24 -6.41 -6.21 3.33
CA LEU A 24 -5.06 -5.66 3.17
C LEU A 24 -4.88 -5.18 1.73
N GLU A 25 -4.42 -3.96 1.57
CA GLU A 25 -4.30 -3.30 0.26
C GLU A 25 -2.82 -3.11 -0.10
N SER A 26 -2.47 -3.56 -1.31
CA SER A 26 -1.08 -3.68 -1.75
C SER A 26 -0.40 -2.36 -2.08
N SER A 27 -1.07 -1.45 -2.78
CA SER A 27 -0.44 -0.21 -3.24
C SER A 27 -0.12 0.75 -2.10
N ALA A 28 -1.02 0.89 -1.14
CA ALA A 28 -0.80 1.69 0.06
C ALA A 28 0.32 1.10 0.93
N THR A 29 0.32 -0.22 1.12
CA THR A 29 1.38 -0.91 1.88
C THR A 29 2.75 -0.68 1.24
N ALA A 30 2.85 -0.83 -0.07
CA ALA A 30 4.11 -0.60 -0.80
C ALA A 30 4.59 0.86 -0.70
N LEU A 31 3.68 1.83 -0.77
CA LEU A 31 4.03 3.24 -0.57
C LEU A 31 4.52 3.54 0.85
N PHE A 32 3.96 2.90 1.87
CA PHE A 32 4.48 3.03 3.25
C PHE A 32 5.88 2.45 3.37
N VAL A 33 6.13 1.27 2.83
CA VAL A 33 7.47 0.65 2.82
C VAL A 33 8.47 1.53 2.09
N TYR A 34 8.12 2.00 0.88
CA TYR A 34 8.93 2.94 0.12
C TYR A 34 9.28 4.18 0.92
N THR A 35 8.28 4.80 1.55
CA THR A 35 8.47 6.03 2.32
C THR A 35 9.41 5.83 3.49
N LEU A 36 9.23 4.75 4.26
CA LEU A 36 10.10 4.42 5.39
C LEU A 36 11.54 4.15 4.94
N ALA A 37 11.73 3.27 3.95
CA ALA A 37 13.05 2.93 3.44
C ALA A 37 13.78 4.17 2.90
N LYS A 38 13.08 5.00 2.12
CA LYS A 38 13.62 6.24 1.59
C LYS A 38 13.96 7.26 2.68
N ALA A 39 13.11 7.42 3.68
CA ALA A 39 13.35 8.33 4.79
C ALA A 39 14.60 7.94 5.59
N ILE A 40 14.81 6.65 5.83
CA ILE A 40 16.03 6.14 6.46
C ILE A 40 17.24 6.38 5.55
N ASN A 41 17.15 6.04 4.26
CA ASN A 41 18.23 6.24 3.28
C ASN A 41 18.68 7.69 3.17
N LYS A 42 17.75 8.63 3.34
CA LYS A 42 18.01 10.08 3.33
C LYS A 42 18.40 10.67 4.70
N GLY A 43 18.36 9.87 5.75
CA GLY A 43 18.65 10.33 7.11
C GLY A 43 17.57 11.23 7.72
N TYR A 44 16.34 11.17 7.21
CA TYR A 44 15.21 11.92 7.76
C TYR A 44 14.65 11.30 9.03
N ILE A 45 14.81 9.98 9.19
CA ILE A 45 14.49 9.22 10.39
C ILE A 45 15.67 8.30 10.74
N GLY A 46 15.75 7.87 12.00
CA GLY A 46 16.88 7.11 12.50
C GLY A 46 16.88 5.63 12.13
N ASN A 47 17.99 4.97 12.45
CA ASN A 47 18.21 3.55 12.12
C ASN A 47 17.33 2.59 12.94
N GLU A 48 16.71 3.07 14.02
CA GLU A 48 15.76 2.30 14.84
C GLU A 48 14.54 1.82 14.02
N TYR A 49 14.26 2.48 12.88
CA TYR A 49 13.19 2.09 11.96
C TYR A 49 13.56 1.03 10.94
N ILE A 50 14.83 0.61 10.85
CA ILE A 50 15.28 -0.44 9.90
C ILE A 50 14.55 -1.76 10.15
N GLY A 51 14.49 -2.20 11.41
CA GLY A 51 13.80 -3.45 11.78
C GLY A 51 12.32 -3.46 11.41
N PRO A 52 11.54 -2.46 11.82
CA PRO A 52 10.14 -2.30 11.40
C PRO A 52 9.97 -2.23 9.87
N THR A 53 10.85 -1.51 9.17
CA THR A 53 10.79 -1.40 7.69
C THR A 53 11.06 -2.75 7.01
N ARG A 54 12.03 -3.53 7.50
CA ARG A 54 12.30 -4.88 7.00
C ARG A 54 11.08 -5.77 7.19
N LYS A 55 10.50 -5.79 8.40
CA LYS A 55 9.29 -6.57 8.67
C LYS A 55 8.12 -6.18 7.75
N ALA A 56 7.97 -4.88 7.48
CA ALA A 56 6.94 -4.39 6.58
C ALA A 56 7.20 -4.81 5.13
N PHE A 57 8.44 -4.77 4.67
CA PHE A 57 8.84 -5.24 3.34
C PHE A 57 8.59 -6.74 3.15
N ASP A 58 9.03 -7.56 4.11
CA ASP A 58 8.81 -9.00 4.07
C ASP A 58 7.33 -9.34 4.08
N GLY A 59 6.55 -8.64 4.92
CA GLY A 59 5.09 -8.77 4.95
C GLY A 59 4.43 -8.38 3.63
N MET A 60 4.87 -7.29 3.01
CA MET A 60 4.41 -6.84 1.70
C MET A 60 4.65 -7.90 0.63
N VAL A 61 5.87 -8.41 0.53
CA VAL A 61 6.22 -9.45 -0.46
C VAL A 61 5.42 -10.72 -0.22
N ASN A 62 5.43 -11.25 1.00
CA ASN A 62 4.76 -12.53 1.32
C ASN A 62 3.24 -12.48 1.17
N THR A 63 2.61 -11.30 1.36
CA THR A 63 1.15 -11.18 1.33
C THR A 63 0.61 -10.88 -0.06
N PHE A 64 1.34 -10.11 -0.85
CA PHE A 64 0.80 -9.53 -2.08
C PHE A 64 1.46 -10.03 -3.35
N THR A 65 2.47 -10.92 -3.27
CA THR A 65 3.06 -11.51 -4.48
C THR A 65 2.63 -12.97 -4.63
N ARG A 66 2.31 -13.36 -5.84
CA ARG A 66 2.07 -14.73 -6.25
C ARG A 66 3.03 -15.08 -7.38
N LEU A 67 3.80 -16.17 -7.22
CA LEU A 67 4.63 -16.73 -8.28
C LEU A 67 3.75 -17.54 -9.24
N GLU A 68 3.82 -17.23 -10.52
CA GLU A 68 3.08 -17.93 -11.57
C GLU A 68 3.90 -19.09 -12.14
N GLU A 69 3.25 -20.00 -12.88
CA GLU A 69 3.89 -21.19 -13.46
C GLU A 69 4.99 -20.84 -14.49
N ASP A 70 4.87 -19.70 -15.14
CA ASP A 70 5.87 -19.19 -16.11
C ASP A 70 7.07 -18.48 -15.45
N GLY A 71 7.10 -18.42 -14.12
CA GLY A 71 8.14 -17.75 -13.34
C GLY A 71 7.94 -16.24 -13.16
N SER A 72 6.86 -15.68 -13.67
CA SER A 72 6.50 -14.27 -13.42
C SER A 72 5.86 -14.08 -12.04
N TYR A 73 5.78 -12.84 -11.58
CA TYR A 73 5.09 -12.49 -10.34
C TYR A 73 3.85 -11.66 -10.64
N THR A 74 2.75 -12.04 -10.00
CA THR A 74 1.53 -11.26 -9.94
C THR A 74 1.44 -10.51 -8.62
N ILE A 75 1.17 -9.20 -8.69
CA ILE A 75 0.87 -8.38 -7.52
C ILE A 75 -0.64 -8.39 -7.31
N THR A 76 -1.06 -8.85 -6.15
CA THR A 76 -2.48 -9.03 -5.80
C THR A 76 -3.02 -7.90 -4.92
N ASN A 77 -4.31 -7.90 -4.62
CA ASN A 77 -4.97 -7.07 -3.61
C ASN A 77 -4.83 -5.56 -3.81
N CYS A 78 -4.86 -5.08 -5.05
CA CYS A 78 -4.91 -3.65 -5.33
C CYS A 78 -6.37 -3.17 -5.43
N CYS A 79 -6.72 -2.13 -4.69
CA CYS A 79 -7.98 -1.42 -4.90
C CYS A 79 -7.98 -0.75 -6.28
N ALA A 80 -8.94 -1.08 -7.14
CA ALA A 80 -8.99 -0.55 -8.50
C ALA A 80 -9.08 0.98 -8.50
N VAL A 81 -9.91 1.53 -7.64
CA VAL A 81 -10.07 2.98 -7.48
C VAL A 81 -10.55 3.33 -6.07
N ALA A 82 -9.92 4.32 -5.47
CA ALA A 82 -10.36 4.91 -4.21
C ALA A 82 -10.40 6.43 -4.39
N GLY A 83 -11.55 6.99 -4.67
CA GLY A 83 -11.73 8.41 -4.94
C GLY A 83 -12.92 9.00 -4.21
N LEU A 84 -13.11 10.31 -4.36
CA LEU A 84 -14.26 11.04 -3.86
C LEU A 84 -15.00 11.72 -5.01
N GLY A 85 -16.32 11.90 -4.85
CA GLY A 85 -17.16 12.55 -5.85
C GLY A 85 -17.52 11.61 -7.02
N GLY A 86 -17.87 12.18 -8.14
CA GLY A 86 -18.39 11.48 -9.31
C GLY A 86 -19.74 12.02 -9.75
N ASP A 87 -20.32 11.37 -10.75
CA ASP A 87 -21.67 11.73 -11.23
C ASP A 87 -22.77 11.09 -10.38
N SER A 88 -24.02 11.45 -10.70
CA SER A 88 -25.19 10.95 -9.97
C SER A 88 -25.41 9.44 -10.08
N LYS A 89 -24.71 8.75 -11.00
CA LYS A 89 -24.83 7.30 -11.18
C LYS A 89 -23.89 6.52 -10.29
N ARG A 90 -22.75 7.12 -9.92
CA ARG A 90 -21.74 6.49 -9.06
C ARG A 90 -21.03 7.55 -8.22
N TYR A 91 -21.73 8.04 -7.22
CA TYR A 91 -21.15 8.99 -6.28
C TYR A 91 -20.30 8.28 -5.24
N ARG A 92 -19.04 8.66 -5.16
CA ARG A 92 -18.05 8.14 -4.21
C ARG A 92 -18.07 9.02 -2.96
N ASP A 93 -18.71 8.56 -1.93
CA ASP A 93 -18.92 9.32 -0.70
C ASP A 93 -17.77 9.21 0.31
N GLY A 94 -16.80 8.31 0.05
CA GLY A 94 -15.67 8.02 0.93
C GLY A 94 -16.04 7.20 2.18
N SER A 95 -17.25 6.60 2.21
CA SER A 95 -17.64 5.70 3.29
C SER A 95 -16.84 4.39 3.27
N PHE A 96 -16.88 3.66 4.36
CA PHE A 96 -16.31 2.31 4.43
C PHE A 96 -17.00 1.37 3.45
N GLU A 97 -18.33 1.43 3.40
CA GLU A 97 -19.18 0.63 2.52
C GLU A 97 -18.85 0.87 1.04
N TYR A 98 -18.65 2.13 0.65
CA TYR A 98 -18.19 2.48 -0.68
C TYR A 98 -16.85 1.78 -1.00
N TYR A 99 -15.89 1.90 -0.10
CA TYR A 99 -14.54 1.38 -0.36
C TYR A 99 -14.48 -0.14 -0.47
N ILE A 100 -15.11 -0.86 0.44
CA ILE A 100 -15.13 -2.34 0.36
C ILE A 100 -15.94 -2.86 -0.83
N GLY A 101 -16.78 -2.01 -1.41
CA GLY A 101 -17.54 -2.29 -2.63
C GLY A 101 -16.74 -2.05 -3.93
N GLU A 102 -15.55 -1.43 -3.86
CA GLU A 102 -14.71 -1.24 -5.03
C GLU A 102 -14.00 -2.56 -5.43
N PRO A 103 -13.82 -2.80 -6.75
CA PRO A 103 -13.13 -4.00 -7.20
C PRO A 103 -11.70 -4.09 -6.67
N VAL A 104 -11.31 -5.28 -6.23
CA VAL A 104 -9.92 -5.63 -5.93
C VAL A 104 -9.34 -6.31 -7.17
N ILE A 105 -8.24 -5.80 -7.70
CA ILE A 105 -7.63 -6.23 -8.95
C ILE A 105 -6.17 -6.59 -8.78
N GLU A 106 -5.62 -7.28 -9.77
CA GLU A 106 -4.23 -7.71 -9.83
C GLU A 106 -3.44 -6.89 -10.86
N ASN A 107 -2.13 -6.78 -10.64
CA ASN A 107 -1.17 -6.14 -11.55
C ASN A 107 -1.56 -4.70 -11.97
N ASP A 108 -2.26 -3.98 -11.11
CA ASP A 108 -2.57 -2.58 -11.34
C ASP A 108 -1.27 -1.75 -11.35
N PRO A 109 -1.09 -0.82 -12.32
CA PRO A 109 0.12 0.02 -12.39
C PRO A 109 0.46 0.78 -11.10
N LYS A 110 -0.56 1.18 -10.30
CA LYS A 110 -0.33 1.83 -8.99
C LYS A 110 0.40 0.89 -8.03
N SER A 111 -0.04 -0.36 -7.99
CA SER A 111 0.53 -1.38 -7.14
C SER A 111 1.91 -1.79 -7.63
N VAL A 112 2.04 -2.15 -8.90
CA VAL A 112 3.32 -2.58 -9.50
C VAL A 112 4.37 -1.49 -9.37
N GLY A 113 4.04 -0.24 -9.70
CA GLY A 113 4.97 0.88 -9.60
C GLY A 113 5.44 1.14 -8.17
N SER A 114 4.52 1.10 -7.20
CA SER A 114 4.88 1.30 -5.79
C SER A 114 5.71 0.14 -5.23
N PHE A 115 5.48 -1.11 -5.66
CA PHE A 115 6.32 -2.25 -5.30
C PHE A 115 7.75 -2.11 -5.81
N ILE A 116 7.93 -1.70 -7.08
CA ILE A 116 9.25 -1.46 -7.65
C ILE A 116 9.99 -0.37 -6.87
N LEU A 117 9.32 0.74 -6.57
CA LEU A 117 9.92 1.81 -5.77
C LEU A 117 10.32 1.35 -4.37
N ALA A 118 9.46 0.56 -3.70
CA ALA A 118 9.74 0.00 -2.39
C ALA A 118 10.95 -0.95 -2.42
N ALA A 119 11.01 -1.83 -3.42
CA ALA A 119 12.11 -2.78 -3.59
C ALA A 119 13.45 -2.07 -3.80
N ILE A 120 13.52 -1.07 -4.67
CA ILE A 120 14.74 -0.31 -4.94
C ILE A 120 15.23 0.42 -3.67
N GLU A 121 14.35 1.09 -2.94
CA GLU A 121 14.76 1.81 -1.73
C GLU A 121 15.14 0.84 -0.60
N PHE A 122 14.51 -0.33 -0.53
CA PHE A 122 14.86 -1.35 0.44
C PHE A 122 16.21 -2.02 0.13
N GLU A 123 16.51 -2.28 -1.15
CA GLU A 123 17.81 -2.76 -1.59
C GLU A 123 18.92 -1.77 -1.23
N ASN A 124 18.72 -0.47 -1.50
CA ASN A 124 19.65 0.59 -1.11
C ASN A 124 19.87 0.65 0.41
N LEU A 125 18.84 0.37 1.21
CA LEU A 125 18.94 0.34 2.65
C LEU A 125 19.80 -0.83 3.14
N THR A 126 19.63 -2.02 2.56
CA THR A 126 20.40 -3.23 2.92
C THR A 126 21.85 -3.15 2.46
N ALA A 127 22.13 -2.56 1.31
CA ALA A 127 23.49 -2.37 0.81
C ALA A 127 24.35 -1.45 1.68
N LYS A 128 23.73 -0.52 2.43
CA LYS A 128 24.45 0.37 3.36
C LYS A 128 24.72 -0.27 4.72
N SER A 129 24.07 -1.38 5.02
CA SER A 129 24.16 -2.06 6.32
C SER A 129 25.23 -3.14 6.33
N ASN A 130 25.86 -3.43 5.18
CA ASN A 130 27.00 -4.32 4.98
C ASN A 130 28.28 -3.51 4.79
#